data_ce519949e3b9db9aea27e2587ea6e2b1
#
_entry.id   ce519949e3b9db9aea27e2587ea6e2b1
#
_cell.length_a   1.000
_cell.length_b   1.000
_cell.length_c   1.000
_cell.angle_alpha   90.00
_cell.angle_beta   90.00
_cell.angle_gamma   90.00
#
_symmetry.space_group_name_H-M   'P 1'
#
loop_
_entity.id
_entity.type
_entity.pdbx_description
1 polymer ?
#
loop_
_entity_poly.entity_id
_entity_poly.type
_entity_poly.pdbx_seq_one_letter_code
_entity_poly.pdbx_strand_id
1 'polypeptide(L)'
;SNTTYHFKAYATNSQGTSYGEELTFTTGAEYVKTFNINNAVLTMVRVEGGVFQMGGSDESAKSYEKPVHNVTLDDYYIGLSEVTNEQWEAVVNGRVPSPIEDPIWYNEKRFLPKTMISYVECLDFISKLNAQTGLEFSLPTEAQWEYAARGGNKSRGYTYSGSNDA
;
A
#
# COMPACT_ATOMS: atom_id res chain seq x y z
N SER A 1 1.55 7.17 13.13
CA SER A 1 0.71 7.49 14.29
C SER A 1 0.13 8.88 14.14
N ASN A 2 -1.17 9.04 14.39
CA ASN A 2 -1.79 10.36 14.46
C ASN A 2 -1.23 11.07 15.70
N THR A 3 -0.49 12.15 15.50
CA THR A 3 0.04 12.97 16.58
C THR A 3 -0.64 14.32 16.52
N THR A 4 -1.30 14.71 17.61
CA THR A 4 -1.90 16.04 17.74
C THR A 4 -0.86 16.99 18.33
N TYR A 5 -0.64 18.10 17.65
CA TYR A 5 0.23 19.19 18.07
C TYR A 5 -0.63 20.37 18.49
N HIS A 6 -0.22 21.00 19.60
CA HIS A 6 -0.82 22.21 20.12
C HIS A 6 0.17 23.36 19.92
N PHE A 7 -0.29 24.48 19.46
CA PHE A 7 0.55 25.66 19.31
C PHE A 7 -0.21 26.95 19.62
N LYS A 8 0.52 27.96 20.10
CA LYS A 8 0.00 29.30 20.38
C LYS A 8 0.96 30.33 19.82
N ALA A 9 0.43 31.39 19.20
CA ALA A 9 1.21 32.57 18.95
C ALA A 9 1.46 33.30 20.29
N TYR A 10 2.60 33.94 20.43
CA TYR A 10 2.88 34.81 21.57
C TYR A 10 3.59 36.10 21.14
N ALA A 11 3.40 37.16 21.93
CA ALA A 11 4.12 38.41 21.79
C ALA A 11 4.63 38.85 23.14
N THR A 12 5.87 39.34 23.21
CA THR A 12 6.50 39.81 24.44
C THR A 12 6.89 41.28 24.30
N ASN A 13 6.62 42.08 25.29
CA ASN A 13 7.06 43.45 25.40
C ASN A 13 7.54 43.75 26.86
N SER A 14 7.84 44.98 27.16
CA SER A 14 8.30 45.41 28.50
C SER A 14 7.27 45.23 29.62
N GLN A 15 6.01 44.97 29.30
CA GLN A 15 4.92 44.70 30.26
C GLN A 15 4.71 43.21 30.50
N GLY A 16 5.24 42.33 29.64
CA GLY A 16 5.14 40.89 29.78
C GLY A 16 4.84 40.17 28.47
N THR A 17 4.51 38.89 28.59
CA THR A 17 4.16 38.03 27.44
C THR A 17 2.65 37.79 27.41
N SER A 18 2.06 37.99 26.23
CA SER A 18 0.67 37.67 25.95
C SER A 18 0.62 36.51 24.94
N TYR A 19 -0.30 35.58 25.14
CA TYR A 19 -0.51 34.42 24.28
C TYR A 19 -1.81 34.55 23.51
N GLY A 20 -1.79 34.17 22.25
CA GLY A 20 -2.97 33.99 21.43
C GLY A 20 -3.77 32.74 21.77
N GLU A 21 -4.82 32.52 21.01
CA GLU A 21 -5.64 31.32 21.12
C GLU A 21 -4.83 30.06 20.79
N GLU A 22 -5.11 28.97 21.51
CA GLU A 22 -4.50 27.69 21.22
C GLU A 22 -5.12 27.07 19.99
N LEU A 23 -4.29 26.73 19.02
CA LEU A 23 -4.69 26.01 17.84
C LEU A 23 -4.10 24.60 17.88
N THR A 24 -4.79 23.66 17.26
CA THR A 24 -4.34 22.28 17.16
C THR A 24 -4.30 21.84 15.70
N PHE A 25 -3.32 21.00 15.33
CA PHE A 25 -3.39 20.19 14.14
C PHE A 25 -2.95 18.77 14.45
N THR A 26 -3.55 17.80 13.77
CA THR A 26 -3.20 16.40 13.90
C THR A 26 -2.53 15.96 12.60
N THR A 27 -1.33 15.36 12.71
CA THR A 27 -0.70 14.71 11.56
C THR A 27 -1.54 13.52 11.17
N GLY A 28 -1.88 13.42 9.89
CA GLY A 28 -2.58 12.25 9.36
C GLY A 28 -1.74 10.97 9.46
N ALA A 29 -2.36 9.82 9.28
CA ALA A 29 -1.65 8.56 9.12
C ALA A 29 -0.65 8.67 7.96
N GLU A 30 0.52 8.04 8.13
CA GLU A 30 1.56 8.05 7.11
C GLU A 30 1.02 7.41 5.82
N TYR A 31 1.09 8.15 4.72
CA TYR A 31 0.55 7.68 3.43
C TYR A 31 1.37 6.57 2.81
N VAL A 32 2.66 6.55 3.07
CA VAL A 32 3.61 5.57 2.53
C VAL A 32 4.45 5.00 3.66
N LYS A 33 4.55 3.70 3.71
CA LYS A 33 5.46 2.97 4.61
C LYS A 33 6.46 2.18 3.80
N THR A 34 7.72 2.24 4.19
CA THR A 34 8.80 1.48 3.56
C THR A 34 9.45 0.54 4.56
N PHE A 35 9.75 -0.67 4.12
CA PHE A 35 10.40 -1.70 4.91
C PHE A 35 11.65 -2.17 4.17
N ASN A 36 12.80 -2.10 4.84
CA ASN A 36 14.04 -2.67 4.32
C ASN A 36 14.18 -4.11 4.79
N ILE A 37 14.19 -5.04 3.85
CA ILE A 37 14.26 -6.48 4.10
C ILE A 37 15.44 -7.03 3.31
N ASN A 38 16.53 -7.37 4.00
CA ASN A 38 17.74 -7.95 3.39
C ASN A 38 18.21 -7.20 2.11
N ASN A 39 18.25 -5.86 2.16
CA ASN A 39 18.61 -4.93 1.09
C ASN A 39 17.56 -4.75 -0.04
N ALA A 40 16.38 -5.36 0.06
CA ALA A 40 15.23 -5.02 -0.78
C ALA A 40 14.30 -4.05 -0.05
N VAL A 41 13.63 -3.17 -0.80
CA VAL A 41 12.66 -2.21 -0.25
C VAL A 41 11.26 -2.65 -0.62
N LEU A 42 10.43 -2.88 0.38
CA LEU A 42 8.99 -3.07 0.22
C LEU A 42 8.29 -1.75 0.57
N THR A 43 7.51 -1.23 -0.37
CA THR A 43 6.74 0.00 -0.19
C THR A 43 5.25 -0.29 -0.13
N MET A 44 4.60 0.17 0.92
CA MET A 44 3.16 0.04 1.12
C MET A 44 2.52 1.42 1.08
N VAL A 45 1.38 1.54 0.41
CA VAL A 45 0.60 2.78 0.29
C VAL A 45 -0.69 2.64 1.07
N ARG A 46 -1.04 3.66 1.85
CA ARG A 46 -2.32 3.71 2.57
C ARG A 46 -3.46 3.94 1.59
N VAL A 47 -4.46 3.10 1.69
CA VAL A 47 -5.77 3.26 1.05
C VAL A 47 -6.76 3.63 2.15
N GLU A 48 -7.33 4.82 2.03
CA GLU A 48 -8.40 5.26 2.94
C GLU A 48 -9.65 4.44 2.65
N GLY A 49 -10.25 3.89 3.70
CA GLY A 49 -11.47 3.09 3.61
C GLY A 49 -12.66 3.89 3.10
N GLY A 50 -13.74 3.19 2.83
CA GLY A 50 -14.97 3.79 2.33
C GLY A 50 -15.95 2.75 1.83
N VAL A 51 -17.02 3.21 1.21
CA VAL A 51 -18.05 2.37 0.57
C VAL A 51 -17.89 2.48 -0.94
N PHE A 52 -17.90 1.35 -1.63
CA PHE A 52 -17.85 1.31 -3.09
C PHE A 52 -18.78 0.24 -3.67
N GLN A 53 -19.07 0.38 -4.95
CA GLN A 53 -19.83 -0.59 -5.73
C GLN A 53 -18.85 -1.62 -6.31
N MET A 54 -18.77 -2.80 -5.69
CA MET A 54 -17.95 -3.91 -6.15
C MET A 54 -18.64 -4.67 -7.27
N GLY A 55 -17.87 -5.09 -8.26
CA GLY A 55 -18.36 -5.89 -9.40
C GLY A 55 -18.60 -5.07 -10.65
N GLY A 56 -19.13 -5.72 -11.68
CA GLY A 56 -19.43 -5.15 -12.99
C GLY A 56 -20.91 -5.30 -13.38
N SER A 57 -21.47 -4.30 -14.07
CA SER A 57 -22.86 -4.31 -14.55
C SER A 57 -22.98 -4.36 -16.07
N ASP A 58 -21.89 -4.11 -16.79
CA ASP A 58 -21.88 -4.12 -18.25
C ASP A 58 -21.96 -5.54 -18.85
N GLU A 59 -22.07 -5.61 -20.18
CA GLU A 59 -22.20 -6.89 -20.89
C GLU A 59 -20.92 -7.74 -20.85
N SER A 60 -19.76 -7.12 -20.67
CA SER A 60 -18.46 -7.81 -20.57
C SER A 60 -18.25 -8.46 -19.20
N ALA A 61 -18.95 -7.98 -18.17
CA ALA A 61 -18.86 -8.48 -16.80
C ALA A 61 -19.30 -9.93 -16.70
N LYS A 62 -18.48 -10.77 -16.08
CA LYS A 62 -18.75 -12.20 -15.90
C LYS A 62 -19.84 -12.44 -14.85
N SER A 63 -20.44 -13.62 -14.86
CA SER A 63 -21.51 -13.98 -13.93
C SER A 63 -21.10 -13.90 -12.45
N TYR A 64 -19.83 -14.16 -12.13
CA TYR A 64 -19.30 -14.10 -10.77
C TYR A 64 -18.95 -12.67 -10.32
N GLU A 65 -18.96 -11.70 -11.23
CA GLU A 65 -18.80 -10.26 -10.92
C GLU A 65 -20.16 -9.60 -10.67
N LYS A 66 -21.26 -10.35 -10.79
CA LYS A 66 -22.65 -9.88 -10.65
C LYS A 66 -23.33 -10.54 -9.45
N PRO A 67 -24.25 -9.82 -8.79
CA PRO A 67 -24.65 -8.44 -9.04
C PRO A 67 -23.64 -7.44 -8.45
N VAL A 68 -23.64 -6.22 -8.97
CA VAL A 68 -22.94 -5.10 -8.30
C VAL A 68 -23.54 -4.91 -6.92
N HIS A 69 -22.70 -4.74 -5.90
CA HIS A 69 -23.14 -4.61 -4.52
C HIS A 69 -22.24 -3.68 -3.71
N ASN A 70 -22.77 -3.12 -2.64
CA ASN A 70 -22.01 -2.24 -1.75
C ASN A 70 -21.06 -3.06 -0.87
N VAL A 71 -19.81 -2.64 -0.81
CA VAL A 71 -18.80 -3.14 0.14
C VAL A 71 -18.24 -1.96 0.92
N THR A 72 -18.12 -2.12 2.23
CA THR A 72 -17.46 -1.16 3.13
C THR A 72 -16.12 -1.72 3.54
N LEU A 73 -15.09 -0.91 3.42
CA LEU A 73 -13.72 -1.24 3.82
C LEU A 73 -13.21 -0.22 4.83
N ASP A 74 -12.47 -0.70 5.81
CA ASP A 74 -11.66 0.13 6.68
C ASP A 74 -10.36 0.58 5.97
N ASP A 75 -9.61 1.47 6.59
CA ASP A 75 -8.29 1.87 6.12
C ASP A 75 -7.32 0.67 6.11
N TYR A 76 -6.53 0.55 5.07
CA TYR A 76 -5.51 -0.49 4.96
C TYR A 76 -4.29 0.00 4.18
N TYR A 77 -3.23 -0.81 4.17
CA TYR A 77 -2.07 -0.59 3.32
C TYR A 77 -2.00 -1.68 2.26
N ILE A 78 -1.65 -1.30 1.04
CA ILE A 78 -1.44 -2.23 -0.08
C ILE A 78 -0.05 -2.00 -0.67
N GLY A 79 0.56 -3.00 -1.25
CA GLY A 79 1.82 -2.87 -1.98
C GLY A 79 1.71 -1.81 -3.09
N LEU A 80 2.73 -0.95 -3.21
CA LEU A 80 2.81 0.05 -4.28
C LEU A 80 2.83 -0.60 -5.66
N SER A 81 3.39 -1.79 -5.75
CA SER A 81 3.48 -2.63 -6.93
C SER A 81 3.29 -4.09 -6.55
N GLU A 82 3.19 -4.94 -7.55
CA GLU A 82 3.37 -6.38 -7.38
C GLU A 82 4.71 -6.68 -6.70
N VAL A 83 4.79 -7.80 -5.99
CA VAL A 83 6.05 -8.24 -5.37
C VAL A 83 7.08 -8.53 -6.45
N THR A 84 8.23 -7.86 -6.40
CA THR A 84 9.31 -8.02 -7.36
C THR A 84 10.17 -9.26 -7.07
N ASN A 85 10.96 -9.70 -8.08
CA ASN A 85 11.92 -10.77 -7.88
C ASN A 85 12.93 -10.44 -6.77
N GLU A 86 13.37 -9.17 -6.68
CA GLU A 86 14.28 -8.72 -5.62
C GLU A 86 13.67 -8.88 -4.21
N GLN A 87 12.43 -8.42 -4.04
CA GLN A 87 11.70 -8.56 -2.78
C GLN A 87 11.47 -10.03 -2.43
N TRP A 88 11.16 -10.85 -3.42
CA TRP A 88 10.98 -12.29 -3.23
C TRP A 88 12.26 -12.96 -2.73
N GLU A 89 13.38 -12.72 -3.41
CA GLU A 89 14.69 -13.29 -3.01
C GLU A 89 15.11 -12.84 -1.61
N ALA A 90 14.91 -11.55 -1.31
CA ALA A 90 15.22 -10.99 0.00
C ALA A 90 14.43 -11.68 1.14
N VAL A 91 13.13 -11.94 0.91
CA VAL A 91 12.26 -12.55 1.93
C VAL A 91 12.47 -14.06 2.00
N VAL A 92 12.46 -14.76 0.86
CA VAL A 92 12.47 -16.22 0.82
C VAL A 92 13.86 -16.80 1.07
N ASN A 93 14.89 -16.21 0.46
CA ASN A 93 16.28 -16.67 0.51
C ASN A 93 17.17 -15.84 1.45
N GLY A 94 16.62 -14.79 2.09
CA GLY A 94 17.32 -13.96 3.06
C GLY A 94 18.38 -13.03 2.45
N ARG A 95 18.46 -12.94 1.13
CA ARG A 95 19.42 -12.06 0.43
C ARG A 95 18.98 -11.74 -1.01
N VAL A 96 19.50 -10.65 -1.53
CA VAL A 96 19.41 -10.29 -2.95
C VAL A 96 20.71 -10.72 -3.63
N PRO A 97 20.68 -11.45 -4.76
CA PRO A 97 21.87 -11.76 -5.53
C PRO A 97 22.63 -10.47 -5.93
N SER A 98 23.95 -10.50 -5.85
CA SER A 98 24.76 -9.36 -6.25
C SER A 98 24.93 -9.26 -7.77
N PRO A 99 25.28 -8.09 -8.33
CA PRO A 99 25.55 -7.95 -9.76
C PRO A 99 26.77 -8.76 -10.24
N ILE A 100 27.63 -9.21 -9.32
CA ILE A 100 28.78 -10.07 -9.64
C ILE A 100 28.35 -11.53 -9.77
N GLU A 101 27.40 -11.98 -8.93
CA GLU A 101 26.90 -13.37 -8.94
C GLU A 101 26.01 -13.64 -10.14
N ASP A 102 25.06 -12.73 -10.44
CA ASP A 102 24.18 -12.82 -11.59
C ASP A 102 23.92 -11.43 -12.20
N PRO A 103 24.78 -10.96 -13.11
CA PRO A 103 24.65 -9.64 -13.73
C PRO A 103 23.36 -9.48 -14.54
N ILE A 104 22.89 -10.53 -15.22
CA ILE A 104 21.67 -10.47 -16.05
C ILE A 104 20.44 -10.35 -15.15
N TRP A 105 20.34 -11.19 -14.15
CA TRP A 105 19.22 -11.11 -13.20
C TRP A 105 19.19 -9.75 -12.50
N TYR A 106 20.35 -9.30 -12.00
CA TYR A 106 20.45 -8.04 -11.26
C TYR A 106 20.05 -6.82 -12.09
N ASN A 107 20.47 -6.73 -13.35
CA ASN A 107 20.20 -5.56 -14.19
C ASN A 107 18.85 -5.61 -14.88
N GLU A 108 18.36 -6.80 -15.28
CA GLU A 108 17.20 -6.92 -16.16
C GLU A 108 15.95 -7.46 -15.45
N LYS A 109 16.10 -8.28 -14.42
CA LYS A 109 14.97 -9.04 -13.86
C LYS A 109 14.60 -8.68 -12.43
N ARG A 110 15.48 -8.11 -11.63
CA ARG A 110 15.26 -7.92 -10.19
C ARG A 110 13.99 -7.13 -9.87
N PHE A 111 13.67 -6.12 -10.67
CA PHE A 111 12.50 -5.26 -10.47
C PHE A 111 11.25 -5.71 -11.22
N LEU A 112 11.34 -6.79 -12.00
CA LEU A 112 10.15 -7.36 -12.61
C LEU A 112 9.30 -8.08 -11.56
N PRO A 113 7.96 -8.12 -11.75
CA PRO A 113 7.08 -8.89 -10.90
C PRO A 113 7.50 -10.36 -10.79
N LYS A 114 7.38 -10.91 -9.59
CA LYS A 114 7.60 -12.35 -9.38
C LYS A 114 6.47 -13.13 -10.01
N THR A 115 6.82 -14.00 -10.94
CA THR A 115 5.88 -14.86 -11.67
C THR A 115 6.14 -16.33 -11.41
N MET A 116 5.26 -17.20 -11.94
CA MET A 116 5.37 -18.66 -11.86
C MET A 116 5.39 -19.16 -10.40
N ILE A 117 4.54 -18.60 -9.55
CA ILE A 117 4.38 -18.96 -8.15
C ILE A 117 2.96 -19.45 -7.88
N SER A 118 2.85 -20.42 -7.01
CA SER A 118 1.57 -20.95 -6.52
C SER A 118 1.03 -20.14 -5.34
N TYR A 119 -0.23 -20.31 -5.05
CA TYR A 119 -0.87 -19.72 -3.85
C TYR A 119 -0.16 -20.13 -2.56
N VAL A 120 0.27 -21.39 -2.45
CA VAL A 120 0.99 -21.90 -1.27
C VAL A 120 2.33 -21.19 -1.08
N GLU A 121 3.05 -20.94 -2.18
CA GLU A 121 4.31 -20.18 -2.13
C GLU A 121 4.08 -18.71 -1.74
N CYS A 122 2.96 -18.10 -2.15
CA CYS A 122 2.58 -16.77 -1.66
C CYS A 122 2.36 -16.74 -0.15
N LEU A 123 1.70 -17.76 0.40
CA LEU A 123 1.48 -17.87 1.85
C LEU A 123 2.79 -18.11 2.62
N ASP A 124 3.72 -18.91 2.08
CA ASP A 124 5.05 -19.09 2.66
C ASP A 124 5.86 -17.79 2.65
N PHE A 125 5.84 -17.06 1.53
CA PHE A 125 6.44 -15.73 1.42
C PHE A 125 5.91 -14.78 2.51
N ILE A 126 4.58 -14.70 2.68
CA ILE A 126 3.94 -13.84 3.68
C ILE A 126 4.33 -14.27 5.10
N SER A 127 4.35 -15.57 5.38
CA SER A 127 4.77 -16.10 6.68
C SER A 127 6.20 -15.69 7.02
N LYS A 128 7.12 -15.81 6.06
CA LYS A 128 8.52 -15.38 6.23
C LYS A 128 8.64 -13.85 6.38
N LEU A 129 7.87 -13.08 5.60
CA LEU A 129 7.83 -11.63 5.71
C LEU A 129 7.37 -11.19 7.10
N ASN A 130 6.31 -11.78 7.61
CA ASN A 130 5.78 -11.51 8.96
C ASN A 130 6.81 -11.85 10.04
N ALA A 131 7.47 -13.00 9.92
CA ALA A 131 8.51 -13.40 10.86
C ALA A 131 9.71 -12.45 10.87
N GLN A 132 10.10 -11.90 9.71
CA GLN A 132 11.24 -10.98 9.59
C GLN A 132 10.91 -9.56 10.06
N THR A 133 9.67 -9.12 9.90
CA THR A 133 9.26 -7.74 10.21
C THR A 133 8.58 -7.59 11.56
N GLY A 134 8.04 -8.67 12.12
CA GLY A 134 7.19 -8.62 13.31
C GLY A 134 5.82 -7.98 13.05
N LEU A 135 5.41 -7.85 11.78
CA LEU A 135 4.14 -7.27 11.36
C LEU A 135 3.21 -8.34 10.80
N GLU A 136 1.96 -7.96 10.55
CA GLU A 136 0.92 -8.83 10.00
C GLU A 136 0.60 -8.42 8.56
N PHE A 137 1.35 -8.93 7.60
CA PHE A 137 1.00 -8.85 6.19
C PHE A 137 0.08 -10.01 5.80
N SER A 138 -0.77 -9.76 4.82
CA SER A 138 -1.66 -10.77 4.22
C SER A 138 -1.83 -10.50 2.73
N LEU A 139 -2.36 -11.46 2.00
CA LEU A 139 -2.90 -11.17 0.67
C LEU A 139 -4.09 -10.21 0.82
N PRO A 140 -4.25 -9.24 -0.09
CA PRO A 140 -5.46 -8.43 -0.09
C PRO A 140 -6.67 -9.31 -0.37
N THR A 141 -7.82 -8.94 0.19
CA THR A 141 -9.09 -9.49 -0.27
C THR A 141 -9.39 -8.99 -1.68
N GLU A 142 -10.25 -9.69 -2.42
CA GLU A 142 -10.72 -9.23 -3.72
C GLU A 142 -11.29 -7.81 -3.67
N ALA A 143 -12.10 -7.53 -2.64
CA ALA A 143 -12.67 -6.20 -2.42
C ALA A 143 -11.61 -5.12 -2.18
N GLN A 144 -10.59 -5.39 -1.37
CA GLN A 144 -9.48 -4.46 -1.15
C GLN A 144 -8.71 -4.21 -2.44
N TRP A 145 -8.44 -5.26 -3.20
CA TRP A 145 -7.73 -5.15 -4.46
C TRP A 145 -8.52 -4.31 -5.48
N GLU A 146 -9.80 -4.63 -5.68
CA GLU A 146 -10.67 -3.91 -6.63
C GLU A 146 -10.84 -2.44 -6.23
N TYR A 147 -11.07 -2.16 -4.94
CA TYR A 147 -11.20 -0.80 -4.43
C TYR A 147 -9.94 0.03 -4.68
N ALA A 148 -8.76 -0.52 -4.39
CA ALA A 148 -7.49 0.14 -4.65
C ALA A 148 -7.26 0.37 -6.15
N ALA A 149 -7.52 -0.63 -6.99
CA ALA A 149 -7.37 -0.55 -8.44
C ALA A 149 -8.28 0.52 -9.07
N ARG A 150 -9.46 0.75 -8.50
CA ARG A 150 -10.39 1.80 -8.90
C ARG A 150 -10.04 3.20 -8.36
N GLY A 151 -9.01 3.31 -7.53
CA GLY A 151 -8.56 4.57 -6.94
C GLY A 151 -9.17 4.90 -5.57
N GLY A 152 -9.83 3.94 -4.93
CA GLY A 152 -10.42 4.10 -3.61
C GLY A 152 -11.42 5.25 -3.54
N ASN A 153 -11.39 6.03 -2.45
CA ASN A 153 -12.22 7.22 -2.29
C ASN A 153 -11.84 8.39 -3.23
N LYS A 154 -10.75 8.26 -4.01
CA LYS A 154 -10.31 9.21 -5.04
C LYS A 154 -10.67 8.75 -6.44
N SER A 155 -11.45 7.68 -6.56
CA SER A 155 -11.92 7.16 -7.85
C SER A 155 -12.64 8.24 -8.65
N ARG A 156 -12.33 8.29 -9.94
CA ARG A 156 -12.99 9.19 -10.91
C ARG A 156 -14.03 8.45 -11.77
N GLY A 157 -14.35 7.20 -11.43
CA GLY A 157 -15.30 6.37 -12.17
C GLY A 157 -14.80 5.95 -13.55
N TYR A 158 -13.50 5.84 -13.73
CA TYR A 158 -12.92 5.35 -14.99
C TYR A 158 -13.26 3.88 -15.25
N THR A 159 -13.36 3.52 -16.52
CA THR A 159 -13.60 2.14 -16.96
C THR A 159 -12.42 1.23 -16.61
N TYR A 160 -11.19 1.74 -16.77
CA TYR A 160 -9.95 1.06 -16.40
C TYR A 160 -9.28 1.76 -15.21
N SER A 161 -8.28 1.13 -14.61
CA SER A 161 -7.52 1.75 -13.53
C SER A 161 -6.80 3.00 -14.05
N GLY A 162 -7.31 4.17 -13.67
CA GLY A 162 -6.74 5.48 -14.00
C GLY A 162 -7.07 6.07 -15.37
N SER A 163 -7.83 5.36 -16.27
CA SER A 163 -8.15 5.83 -17.62
C SER A 163 -9.48 5.28 -18.12
N ASN A 164 -10.07 5.97 -19.13
CA ASN A 164 -11.15 5.42 -19.96
C ASN A 164 -10.65 4.82 -21.27
N ASP A 165 -9.37 4.97 -21.55
CA ASP A 165 -8.72 4.44 -22.75
C ASP A 165 -8.04 3.11 -22.43
N ALA A 166 -8.26 2.10 -23.31
CA ALA A 166 -7.68 0.76 -23.18
C ALA A 166 -6.24 0.72 -23.71
#